data_347f28a3ef44b79a57d0301e23670630
#
_entry.id   347f28a3ef44b79a57d0301e23670630
#
_cell.length_a   1.000
_cell.length_b   1.000
_cell.length_c   1.000
_cell.angle_alpha   90.00
_cell.angle_beta   90.00
_cell.angle_gamma   90.00
#
_symmetry.space_group_name_H-M   'P 1'
#
loop_
_entity.id
_entity.type
_entity.pdbx_description
1 polymer ?
#
loop_
_entity_poly.entity_id
_entity_poly.type
_entity_poly.pdbx_seq_one_letter_code
_entity_poly.pdbx_strand_id
1 'polypeptide(L)'
;MKLLSAALTAALVWPSFAQAADVQLEVQGLDTTRLQGGSLMVAVFTEPAAWLRQPKIGQRFSLDGAVDGKLTVTLRNLPDGPVAVTVFQDANGNGRMDMNAMGIPVEPYGFSNDAAGQFGPPKFEQAVITPVAGQPVRVRLN
;
A
#
# COMPACT_ATOMS: atom_id res chain seq x y z
N MET A 1 27.43 17.64 -60.25
CA MET A 1 27.34 16.49 -59.28
C MET A 1 26.94 17.03 -57.92
N LYS A 2 25.70 16.75 -57.51
CA LYS A 2 25.18 17.17 -56.19
C LYS A 2 25.26 15.96 -55.27
N LEU A 3 26.11 16.04 -54.25
CA LEU A 3 26.21 15.05 -53.21
C LEU A 3 25.09 15.31 -52.19
N LEU A 4 24.11 14.42 -52.11
CA LEU A 4 23.12 14.40 -51.02
C LEU A 4 23.76 13.72 -49.84
N SER A 5 24.05 14.48 -48.78
CA SER A 5 24.41 13.95 -47.47
C SER A 5 23.14 13.58 -46.72
N ALA A 6 22.89 12.28 -46.59
CA ALA A 6 21.82 11.77 -45.72
C ALA A 6 22.34 11.77 -44.28
N ALA A 7 21.80 12.68 -43.46
CA ALA A 7 22.05 12.66 -42.01
C ALA A 7 21.18 11.57 -41.37
N LEU A 8 21.80 10.50 -40.92
CA LEU A 8 21.15 9.43 -40.14
C LEU A 8 21.03 9.88 -38.70
N THR A 9 19.85 10.38 -38.29
CA THR A 9 19.54 10.69 -36.90
C THR A 9 19.27 9.39 -36.15
N ALA A 10 20.24 8.90 -35.40
CA ALA A 10 20.03 7.82 -34.46
C ALA A 10 19.27 8.34 -33.23
N ALA A 11 18.00 7.94 -33.11
CA ALA A 11 17.22 8.19 -31.92
C ALA A 11 17.76 7.29 -30.78
N LEU A 12 18.42 7.90 -29.80
CA LEU A 12 18.77 7.21 -28.56
C LEU A 12 17.48 6.93 -27.77
N VAL A 13 17.06 5.69 -27.80
CA VAL A 13 16.01 5.19 -26.89
C VAL A 13 16.69 4.94 -25.54
N TRP A 14 16.43 5.81 -24.59
CA TRP A 14 16.90 5.62 -23.23
C TRP A 14 15.97 4.59 -22.57
N PRO A 15 16.50 3.51 -21.98
CA PRO A 15 15.65 2.60 -21.22
C PRO A 15 15.08 3.35 -20.01
N SER A 16 13.77 3.52 -19.95
CA SER A 16 13.10 3.96 -18.73
C SER A 16 13.18 2.81 -17.74
N PHE A 17 14.09 2.92 -16.79
CA PHE A 17 14.07 2.05 -15.62
C PHE A 17 12.81 2.40 -14.81
N ALA A 18 11.92 1.44 -14.67
CA ALA A 18 10.81 1.52 -13.72
C ALA A 18 11.42 1.71 -12.33
N GLN A 19 11.27 2.90 -11.78
CA GLN A 19 11.85 3.26 -10.51
C GLN A 19 10.80 3.08 -9.43
N ALA A 20 11.09 2.18 -8.49
CA ALA A 20 10.26 2.04 -7.29
C ALA A 20 10.19 3.39 -6.58
N ALA A 21 8.98 3.85 -6.30
CA ALA A 21 8.74 5.17 -5.71
C ALA A 21 8.41 5.05 -4.21
N ASP A 22 8.80 6.08 -3.46
CA ASP A 22 8.34 6.27 -2.10
C ASP A 22 7.03 7.07 -2.13
N VAL A 23 6.01 6.58 -1.41
CA VAL A 23 4.67 7.18 -1.40
C VAL A 23 4.22 7.39 0.04
N GLN A 24 3.63 8.55 0.33
CA GLN A 24 3.01 8.80 1.62
C GLN A 24 1.73 7.99 1.77
N LEU A 25 1.59 7.30 2.91
CA LEU A 25 0.36 6.62 3.31
C LEU A 25 -0.23 7.35 4.51
N GLU A 26 -1.42 7.90 4.34
CA GLU A 26 -2.22 8.50 5.42
C GLU A 26 -3.23 7.47 5.92
N VAL A 27 -3.12 7.10 7.18
CA VAL A 27 -4.02 6.15 7.84
C VAL A 27 -4.89 6.90 8.84
N GLN A 28 -6.19 6.60 8.87
CA GLN A 28 -7.17 7.13 9.80
C GLN A 28 -7.95 5.99 10.48
N GLY A 29 -8.51 6.24 11.64
CA GLY A 29 -9.29 5.24 12.38
C GLY A 29 -8.47 4.31 13.25
N LEU A 30 -7.25 4.72 13.63
CA LEU A 30 -6.47 3.99 14.63
C LEU A 30 -7.18 3.99 15.98
N ASP A 31 -7.17 2.85 16.66
CA ASP A 31 -7.61 2.74 18.06
C ASP A 31 -6.58 3.40 18.96
N THR A 32 -6.89 4.61 19.43
CA THR A 32 -6.00 5.42 20.27
C THR A 32 -5.78 4.85 21.67
N THR A 33 -6.59 3.90 22.08
CA THR A 33 -6.45 3.24 23.40
C THR A 33 -5.41 2.12 23.39
N ARG A 34 -5.00 1.67 22.19
CA ARG A 34 -4.09 0.53 21.99
C ARG A 34 -2.88 0.87 21.12
N LEU A 35 -2.28 2.05 21.33
CA LEU A 35 -1.11 2.49 20.55
C LEU A 35 0.20 1.93 21.08
N GLN A 36 0.31 1.76 22.43
CA GLN A 36 1.54 1.32 23.05
C GLN A 36 1.84 -0.16 22.79
N GLY A 37 3.04 -0.44 22.32
CA GLY A 37 3.49 -1.79 21.99
C GLY A 37 2.92 -2.36 20.69
N GLY A 38 2.01 -1.64 20.06
CA GLY A 38 1.45 -2.00 18.77
C GLY A 38 2.26 -1.49 17.58
N SER A 39 1.84 -1.89 16.40
CA SER A 39 2.44 -1.49 15.13
C SER A 39 1.38 -1.27 14.06
N LEU A 40 1.68 -0.42 13.08
CA LEU A 40 0.93 -0.38 11.83
C LEU A 40 1.56 -1.37 10.86
N MET A 41 0.79 -2.34 10.43
CA MET A 41 1.19 -3.33 9.44
C MET A 41 0.62 -2.97 8.09
N VAL A 42 1.48 -2.88 7.08
CA VAL A 42 1.08 -2.52 5.72
C VAL A 42 1.57 -3.59 4.76
N ALA A 43 0.69 -4.07 3.90
CA ALA A 43 1.05 -5.01 2.84
C ALA A 43 0.58 -4.50 1.48
N VAL A 44 1.43 -4.63 0.47
CA VAL A 44 1.18 -4.18 -0.90
C VAL A 44 1.15 -5.39 -1.83
N PHE A 45 0.15 -5.44 -2.67
CA PHE A 45 -0.11 -6.51 -3.62
C PHE A 45 -0.18 -5.95 -5.03
N THR A 46 0.31 -6.72 -6.00
CA THR A 46 0.35 -6.31 -7.41
C THR A 46 -0.52 -7.19 -8.31
N GLU A 47 -1.05 -8.29 -7.79
CA GLU A 47 -1.80 -9.26 -8.59
C GLU A 47 -2.88 -9.99 -7.79
N PRO A 48 -4.02 -10.34 -8.42
CA PRO A 48 -5.15 -10.99 -7.75
C PRO A 48 -4.80 -12.34 -7.13
N ALA A 49 -3.93 -13.13 -7.78
CA ALA A 49 -3.55 -14.46 -7.31
C ALA A 49 -2.84 -14.44 -5.95
N ALA A 50 -2.12 -13.35 -5.67
CA ALA A 50 -1.38 -13.15 -4.41
C ALA A 50 -2.20 -12.46 -3.32
N TRP A 51 -3.38 -11.94 -3.65
CA TRP A 51 -4.20 -11.11 -2.76
C TRP A 51 -4.45 -11.75 -1.41
N LEU A 52 -4.13 -11.02 -0.34
CA LEU A 52 -4.25 -11.40 1.07
C LEU A 52 -3.46 -12.67 1.48
N ARG A 53 -2.59 -13.17 0.63
CA ARG A 53 -1.78 -14.37 0.89
C ARG A 53 -0.29 -14.10 0.83
N GLN A 54 0.15 -13.46 -0.25
CA GLN A 54 1.57 -13.26 -0.55
C GLN A 54 1.82 -11.80 -0.99
N PRO A 55 2.07 -10.89 -0.04
CA PRO A 55 2.33 -9.51 -0.40
C PRO A 55 3.65 -9.38 -1.17
N LYS A 56 3.67 -8.48 -2.13
CA LYS A 56 4.89 -8.07 -2.82
C LYS A 56 5.83 -7.32 -1.89
N ILE A 57 5.25 -6.50 -1.01
CA ILE A 57 5.96 -5.72 0.00
C ILE A 57 5.18 -5.80 1.31
N GLY A 58 5.88 -6.05 2.40
CA GLY A 58 5.37 -5.91 3.76
C GLY A 58 6.22 -4.90 4.53
N GLN A 59 5.59 -3.93 5.17
CA GLN A 59 6.27 -2.94 6.00
C GLN A 59 5.56 -2.80 7.35
N ARG A 60 6.36 -2.57 8.40
CA ARG A 60 5.90 -2.33 9.76
C ARG A 60 6.34 -0.93 10.19
N PHE A 61 5.43 -0.20 10.82
CA PHE A 61 5.70 1.14 11.33
C PHE A 61 5.32 1.23 12.81
N SER A 62 6.05 2.08 13.58
CA SER A 62 5.65 2.44 14.93
C SER A 62 4.37 3.26 14.90
N LEU A 63 3.56 3.11 15.96
CA LEU A 63 2.37 3.94 16.19
C LEU A 63 2.67 5.20 17.03
N ASP A 64 3.92 5.41 17.44
CA ASP A 64 4.30 6.52 18.35
C ASP A 64 4.02 7.91 17.76
N GLY A 65 3.99 8.04 16.44
CA GLY A 65 3.66 9.28 15.74
C GLY A 65 2.16 9.51 15.49
N ALA A 66 1.30 8.62 16.01
CA ALA A 66 -0.15 8.75 15.82
C ALA A 66 -0.74 9.90 16.63
N VAL A 67 -1.54 10.74 15.99
CA VAL A 67 -2.25 11.86 16.61
C VAL A 67 -3.73 11.78 16.23
N ASP A 68 -4.61 11.83 17.21
CA ASP A 68 -6.07 11.79 17.00
C ASP A 68 -6.54 10.64 16.09
N GLY A 69 -5.96 9.45 16.25
CA GLY A 69 -6.30 8.28 15.44
C GLY A 69 -5.80 8.34 14.00
N LYS A 70 -4.84 9.21 13.70
CA LYS A 70 -4.23 9.38 12.37
C LYS A 70 -2.73 9.17 12.44
N LEU A 71 -2.18 8.59 11.38
CA LEU A 71 -0.75 8.39 11.20
C LEU A 71 -0.38 8.53 9.72
N THR A 72 0.69 9.24 9.44
CA THR A 72 1.28 9.31 8.10
C THR A 72 2.63 8.62 8.11
N VAL A 73 2.82 7.68 7.21
CA VAL A 73 4.08 6.94 7.05
C VAL A 73 4.53 6.96 5.59
N THR A 74 5.80 6.67 5.34
CA THR A 74 6.34 6.57 3.98
C THR A 74 6.45 5.10 3.58
N LEU A 75 5.62 4.68 2.63
CA LEU A 75 5.78 3.39 1.95
C LEU A 75 6.97 3.48 1.00
N ARG A 76 7.95 2.62 1.20
CA ARG A 76 9.17 2.62 0.40
C ARG A 76 9.14 1.56 -0.68
N ASN A 77 9.79 1.88 -1.80
CA ASN A 77 9.99 0.94 -2.91
C ASN A 77 8.67 0.40 -3.50
N LEU A 78 7.64 1.22 -3.59
CA LEU A 78 6.42 0.81 -4.28
C LEU A 78 6.72 0.51 -5.75
N PRO A 79 6.23 -0.62 -6.27
CA PRO A 79 6.35 -0.91 -7.69
C PRO A 79 5.52 0.08 -8.51
N ASP A 80 5.96 0.36 -9.73
CA ASP A 80 5.18 1.16 -10.67
C ASP A 80 3.89 0.43 -11.06
N GLY A 81 2.86 1.23 -11.34
CA GLY A 81 1.58 0.73 -11.81
C GLY A 81 0.56 0.43 -10.72
N PRO A 82 -0.48 -0.35 -11.05
CA PRO A 82 -1.57 -0.63 -10.13
C PRO A 82 -1.13 -1.50 -8.96
N VAL A 83 -1.56 -1.11 -7.75
CA VAL A 83 -1.33 -1.87 -6.50
C VAL A 83 -2.60 -1.87 -5.66
N ALA A 84 -2.74 -2.86 -4.80
CA ALA A 84 -3.71 -2.86 -3.71
C ALA A 84 -2.96 -2.88 -2.38
N VAL A 85 -3.43 -2.09 -1.42
CA VAL A 85 -2.79 -1.93 -0.12
C VAL A 85 -3.73 -2.40 0.98
N THR A 86 -3.21 -3.19 1.90
CA THR A 86 -3.91 -3.54 3.14
C THR A 86 -3.17 -2.93 4.33
N VAL A 87 -3.92 -2.48 5.30
CA VAL A 87 -3.39 -1.88 6.52
C VAL A 87 -4.14 -2.46 7.71
N PHE A 88 -3.43 -2.80 8.77
CA PHE A 88 -4.06 -3.08 10.05
C PHE A 88 -3.22 -2.58 11.22
N GLN A 89 -3.89 -2.29 12.32
CA GLN A 89 -3.26 -1.96 13.58
C GLN A 89 -3.04 -3.24 14.38
N ASP A 90 -1.82 -3.74 14.37
CA ASP A 90 -1.39 -4.87 15.21
C ASP A 90 -1.25 -4.36 16.65
N ALA A 91 -2.32 -4.50 17.42
CA ALA A 91 -2.43 -3.88 18.75
C ALA A 91 -1.61 -4.59 19.82
N ASN A 92 -1.33 -5.88 19.66
CA ASN A 92 -0.54 -6.68 20.61
C ASN A 92 0.91 -6.94 20.14
N GLY A 93 1.27 -6.47 18.94
CA GLY A 93 2.64 -6.59 18.41
C GLY A 93 3.04 -7.99 17.95
N ASN A 94 2.06 -8.90 17.71
CA ASN A 94 2.34 -10.28 17.31
C ASN A 94 2.65 -10.46 15.80
N GLY A 95 2.50 -9.39 15.01
CA GLY A 95 2.77 -9.38 13.57
C GLY A 95 1.70 -10.05 12.71
N ARG A 96 0.54 -10.36 13.26
CA ARG A 96 -0.57 -11.04 12.57
C ARG A 96 -1.88 -10.35 12.87
N MET A 97 -2.81 -10.41 11.91
CA MET A 97 -4.20 -10.04 12.15
C MET A 97 -4.86 -11.05 13.09
N ASP A 98 -5.31 -10.59 14.24
CA ASP A 98 -6.05 -11.43 15.17
C ASP A 98 -7.52 -11.55 14.77
N MET A 99 -8.04 -12.76 14.89
CA MET A 99 -9.40 -13.12 14.55
C MET A 99 -10.12 -13.70 15.76
N ASN A 100 -11.43 -13.49 15.85
CA ASN A 100 -12.27 -14.21 16.82
C ASN A 100 -12.55 -15.66 16.35
N ALA A 101 -13.28 -16.41 17.15
CA ALA A 101 -13.61 -17.80 16.85
C ALA A 101 -14.43 -17.98 15.55
N MET A 102 -15.07 -16.94 15.05
CA MET A 102 -15.83 -16.94 13.79
C MET A 102 -15.00 -16.45 12.59
N GLY A 103 -13.71 -16.20 12.76
CA GLY A 103 -12.83 -15.70 11.70
C GLY A 103 -13.04 -14.23 11.37
N ILE A 104 -13.61 -13.43 12.29
CA ILE A 104 -13.80 -12.00 12.11
C ILE A 104 -12.61 -11.27 12.73
N PRO A 105 -11.96 -10.33 12.03
CA PRO A 105 -10.89 -9.52 12.58
C PRO A 105 -11.32 -8.78 13.84
N VAL A 106 -10.45 -8.76 14.86
CA VAL A 106 -10.67 -8.04 16.13
C VAL A 106 -9.74 -6.84 16.28
N GLU A 107 -8.90 -6.60 15.30
CA GLU A 107 -8.03 -5.44 15.20
C GLU A 107 -8.50 -4.51 14.09
N PRO A 108 -8.30 -3.17 14.23
CA PRO A 108 -8.67 -2.22 13.19
C PRO A 108 -7.93 -2.50 11.88
N TYR A 109 -8.64 -2.54 10.77
CA TYR A 109 -8.06 -2.81 9.45
C TYR A 109 -8.76 -2.01 8.35
N GLY A 110 -8.09 -1.87 7.23
CA GLY A 110 -8.62 -1.19 6.06
C GLY A 110 -7.87 -1.53 4.78
N PHE A 111 -8.42 -1.08 3.68
CA PHE A 111 -7.91 -1.34 2.34
C PHE A 111 -7.83 -0.03 1.55
N SER A 112 -6.90 0.02 0.59
CA SER A 112 -6.87 1.11 -0.39
C SER A 112 -8.18 1.21 -1.15
N ASN A 113 -8.44 2.39 -1.72
CA ASN A 113 -9.68 2.69 -2.44
C ASN A 113 -10.96 2.56 -1.58
N ASP A 114 -10.83 2.67 -0.24
CA ASP A 114 -11.93 2.44 0.72
C ASP A 114 -12.72 1.15 0.43
N ALA A 115 -12.01 0.14 -0.10
CA ALA A 115 -12.63 -1.12 -0.49
C ALA A 115 -13.21 -1.85 0.72
N ALA A 116 -14.43 -2.35 0.58
CA ALA A 116 -15.13 -3.13 1.59
C ALA A 116 -15.77 -4.36 0.97
N GLY A 117 -15.68 -5.50 1.67
CA GLY A 117 -16.41 -6.69 1.31
C GLY A 117 -17.77 -6.77 2.03
N GLN A 118 -18.70 -7.55 1.50
CA GLN A 118 -20.02 -7.75 2.14
C GLN A 118 -20.01 -8.88 3.18
N PHE A 119 -19.36 -10.00 2.88
CA PHE A 119 -19.29 -11.19 3.74
C PHE A 119 -17.85 -11.70 3.90
N GLY A 120 -16.90 -10.79 3.89
CA GLY A 120 -15.48 -11.09 3.95
C GLY A 120 -14.65 -9.94 3.39
N PRO A 121 -13.35 -10.13 3.17
CA PRO A 121 -12.51 -9.09 2.61
C PRO A 121 -12.94 -8.73 1.18
N PRO A 122 -12.65 -7.50 0.72
CA PRO A 122 -12.92 -7.10 -0.65
C PRO A 122 -12.07 -7.91 -1.64
N LYS A 123 -12.49 -7.94 -2.89
CA LYS A 123 -11.69 -8.47 -3.99
C LYS A 123 -10.52 -7.53 -4.29
N PHE A 124 -9.46 -8.08 -4.89
CA PHE A 124 -8.30 -7.31 -5.30
C PHE A 124 -8.68 -6.09 -6.16
N GLU A 125 -9.53 -6.28 -7.16
CA GLU A 125 -9.96 -5.26 -8.11
C GLU A 125 -10.69 -4.08 -7.44
N GLN A 126 -11.33 -4.32 -6.30
CA GLN A 126 -11.99 -3.26 -5.53
C GLN A 126 -11.00 -2.37 -4.77
N ALA A 127 -9.85 -2.92 -4.38
CA ALA A 127 -8.81 -2.25 -3.62
C ALA A 127 -7.70 -1.62 -4.50
N VAL A 128 -7.67 -1.90 -5.79
CA VAL A 128 -6.63 -1.42 -6.71
C VAL A 128 -6.65 0.11 -6.81
N ILE A 129 -5.46 0.68 -6.69
CA ILE A 129 -5.15 2.09 -6.93
C ILE A 129 -3.92 2.19 -7.82
N THR A 130 -3.74 3.31 -8.48
CA THR A 130 -2.47 3.66 -9.14
C THR A 130 -1.86 4.83 -8.38
N PRO A 131 -0.82 4.59 -7.56
CA PRO A 131 -0.16 5.65 -6.83
C PRO A 131 0.41 6.71 -7.78
N VAL A 132 0.27 7.97 -7.40
CA VAL A 132 0.79 9.12 -8.16
C VAL A 132 1.82 9.84 -7.29
N ALA A 133 2.97 10.15 -7.87
CA ALA A 133 4.03 10.88 -7.18
C ALA A 133 3.50 12.19 -6.58
N GLY A 134 3.82 12.45 -5.30
CA GLY A 134 3.38 13.64 -4.58
C GLY A 134 1.94 13.60 -4.08
N GLN A 135 1.17 12.53 -4.37
CA GLN A 135 -0.17 12.34 -3.82
C GLN A 135 -0.17 11.21 -2.78
N PRO A 136 -0.71 11.43 -1.57
CA PRO A 136 -0.77 10.38 -0.57
C PRO A 136 -1.83 9.33 -0.92
N VAL A 137 -1.52 8.09 -0.60
CA VAL A 137 -2.52 7.01 -0.52
C VAL A 137 -3.23 7.14 0.82
N ARG A 138 -4.55 7.05 0.82
CA ARG A 138 -5.36 7.13 2.04
C ARG A 138 -6.05 5.81 2.32
N VAL A 139 -5.99 5.40 3.58
CA VAL A 139 -6.68 4.20 4.08
C VAL A 139 -7.36 4.53 5.39
N ARG A 140 -8.64 4.18 5.48
CA ARG A 140 -9.42 4.26 6.72
C ARG A 140 -9.55 2.88 7.32
N LEU A 141 -9.22 2.76 8.61
CA LEU A 141 -9.46 1.55 9.40
C LEU A 141 -10.89 1.56 9.96
N ASN A 142 -11.49 0.37 10.02
CA ASN A 142 -12.82 0.12 10.57
C ASN A 142 -12.73 -0.69 11.85
#